data_b520d0fae5147dbc7af55fa4b9fba8ee
#
_entry.id   b520d0fae5147dbc7af55fa4b9fba8ee
#
_cell.length_a   1.000
_cell.length_b   1.000
_cell.length_c   1.000
_cell.angle_alpha   90.00
_cell.angle_beta   90.00
_cell.angle_gamma   90.00
#
_symmetry.space_group_name_H-M   'P 1'
#
loop_
_entity.id
_entity.type
_entity.pdbx_description
1 polymer ?
#
loop_
_entity_poly.entity_id
_entity_poly.type
_entity_poly.pdbx_seq_one_letter_code
_entity_poly.pdbx_strand_id
1 'polypeptide(L)' 'MSLEKNGKYVFGTVRVGERGQIVIPKQCREVFDIKPGDTLLILGDEERGIGIMKQESVMGFIKDVFAAPLFNSEGEEEGK' A
#
# COMPACT_ATOMS: atom_id res chain seq x y z
N MET A 1 -2.41 17.06 9.80
CA MET A 1 -2.90 17.73 8.61
C MET A 1 -2.32 17.12 7.36
N SER A 2 -3.12 16.96 6.35
CA SER A 2 -2.66 16.34 5.12
C SER A 2 -2.52 17.38 4.02
N LEU A 3 -1.64 17.08 3.08
CA LEU A 3 -1.51 17.85 1.85
C LEU A 3 -2.11 17.04 0.73
N GLU A 4 -2.94 17.69 -0.07
CA GLU A 4 -3.54 17.03 -1.20
C GLU A 4 -3.16 17.78 -2.47
N LYS A 5 -2.73 17.03 -3.48
CA LYS A 5 -2.42 17.58 -4.77
C LYS A 5 -2.68 16.53 -5.82
N ASN A 6 -3.70 16.74 -6.67
CA ASN A 6 -4.04 15.78 -7.71
C ASN A 6 -4.36 14.41 -7.15
N GLY A 7 -5.09 14.37 -6.03
CA GLY A 7 -5.45 13.12 -5.43
C GLY A 7 -4.34 12.47 -4.62
N LYS A 8 -3.26 13.17 -4.38
CA LYS A 8 -2.15 12.66 -3.60
C LYS A 8 -2.08 13.37 -2.27
N TYR A 9 -1.73 12.64 -1.23
CA TYR A 9 -1.77 13.15 0.13
C TYR A 9 -0.47 12.89 0.86
N VAL A 10 -0.15 13.76 1.80
CA VAL A 10 0.86 13.49 2.81
C VAL A 10 0.14 13.53 4.15
N PHE A 11 0.07 12.40 4.82
CA PHE A 11 -0.68 12.31 6.07
C PHE A 11 0.18 12.50 7.32
N GLY A 12 1.47 12.78 7.13
CA GLY A 12 2.36 12.97 8.26
C GLY A 12 3.28 11.79 8.44
N THR A 13 3.83 11.68 9.63
CA THR A 13 4.76 10.60 9.95
C THR A 13 4.19 9.77 11.08
N VAL A 14 4.64 8.52 11.16
CA VAL A 14 4.26 7.63 12.23
C VAL A 14 5.52 6.99 12.78
N ARG A 15 5.44 6.53 14.01
CA ARG A 15 6.57 5.87 14.65
C ARG A 15 6.30 4.37 14.68
N VAL A 16 7.30 3.59 14.33
CA VAL A 16 7.18 2.15 14.36
C VAL A 16 7.33 1.66 15.79
N GLY A 17 6.39 0.86 16.23
CA GLY A 17 6.44 0.27 17.57
C GLY A 17 7.41 -0.89 17.66
N GLU A 18 7.54 -1.43 18.86
CA GLU A 18 8.54 -2.47 19.13
C GLU A 18 8.29 -3.75 18.33
N ARG A 19 7.04 -3.99 17.98
CA ARG A 19 6.69 -5.20 17.23
C ARG A 19 6.56 -4.92 15.73
N GLY A 20 6.97 -3.75 15.31
CA GLY A 20 6.88 -3.41 13.91
C GLY A 20 5.54 -2.83 13.50
N GLN A 21 4.68 -2.52 14.46
CA GLN A 21 3.36 -1.99 14.12
C GLN A 21 3.40 -0.47 14.01
N ILE A 22 2.49 0.06 13.22
CA ILE A 22 2.28 1.50 13.11
C ILE A 22 0.78 1.76 13.24
N VAL A 23 0.46 3.00 13.62
CA VAL A 23 -0.93 3.43 13.62
C VAL A 23 -1.18 4.18 12.32
N ILE A 24 -2.12 3.71 11.55
CA ILE A 24 -2.49 4.39 10.31
C ILE A 24 -3.22 5.68 10.70
N PRO A 25 -2.74 6.83 10.22
CA PRO A 25 -3.36 8.10 10.59
C PRO A 25 -4.85 8.13 10.29
N LYS A 26 -5.60 8.78 11.16
CA LYS A 26 -7.05 8.81 11.05
C LYS A 26 -7.49 9.34 9.68
N GLN A 27 -6.85 10.40 9.23
CA GLN A 27 -7.22 11.00 7.96
C GLN A 27 -6.97 10.05 6.79
N CYS A 28 -5.90 9.27 6.87
CA CYS A 28 -5.62 8.26 5.87
C CYS A 28 -6.72 7.21 5.86
N ARG A 29 -7.13 6.77 7.05
CA ARG A 29 -8.20 5.77 7.13
C ARG A 29 -9.49 6.30 6.55
N GLU A 30 -9.77 7.58 6.75
CA GLU A 30 -11.00 8.18 6.23
C GLU A 30 -10.96 8.31 4.72
N VAL A 31 -9.85 8.78 4.19
CA VAL A 31 -9.73 8.95 2.74
C VAL A 31 -9.85 7.63 2.00
N PHE A 32 -9.25 6.59 2.54
CA PHE A 32 -9.22 5.29 1.87
C PHE A 32 -10.20 4.30 2.45
N ASP A 33 -11.07 4.77 3.34
CA ASP A 33 -12.16 3.95 3.89
C ASP A 33 -11.61 2.67 4.54
N ILE A 34 -10.60 2.84 5.37
CA ILE A 34 -9.98 1.72 6.08
C ILE A 34 -10.64 1.59 7.44
N LYS A 35 -11.23 0.43 7.69
CA LYS A 35 -12.00 0.18 8.90
C LYS A 35 -11.48 -1.03 9.64
N PRO A 36 -11.76 -1.12 10.94
CA PRO A 36 -11.38 -2.32 11.69
C PRO A 36 -11.88 -3.57 11.00
N GLY A 37 -11.01 -4.56 10.92
CA GLY A 37 -11.37 -5.80 10.26
C GLY A 37 -11.02 -5.85 8.79
N ASP A 38 -10.70 -4.71 8.19
CA ASP A 38 -10.30 -4.71 6.78
C ASP A 38 -8.97 -5.42 6.61
N THR A 39 -8.82 -6.02 5.44
CA THR A 39 -7.58 -6.69 5.07
C THR A 39 -6.78 -5.77 4.17
N LEU A 40 -5.54 -5.56 4.53
CA LEU A 40 -4.65 -4.72 3.75
C LEU A 40 -3.55 -5.57 3.16
N LEU A 41 -3.15 -5.23 1.94
CA LEU A 41 -2.00 -5.85 1.31
C LEU A 41 -0.82 -4.91 1.44
N ILE A 42 0.30 -5.45 1.85
CA ILE A 42 1.52 -4.68 2.00
C ILE A 42 2.48 -5.13 0.92
N LEU A 43 2.89 -4.19 0.10
CA LEU A 43 3.80 -4.45 -1.01
C LEU A 43 5.09 -3.71 -0.77
N GLY A 44 6.16 -4.24 -1.35
CA GLY A 44 7.45 -3.61 -1.18
C GLY A 44 8.20 -3.54 -2.49
N ASP A 45 8.94 -2.47 -2.65
CA ASP A 45 9.82 -2.27 -3.80
C ASP A 45 11.11 -1.72 -3.20
N GLU A 46 12.22 -2.40 -3.44
CA GLU A 46 13.46 -2.02 -2.78
C GLU A 46 13.88 -0.60 -3.11
N GLU A 47 13.46 -0.09 -4.25
CA GLU A 47 13.83 1.27 -4.63
C GLU A 47 12.79 2.29 -4.21
N ARG A 48 11.53 1.89 -4.12
CA ARG A 48 10.45 2.84 -3.83
C ARG A 48 9.92 2.77 -2.42
N GLY A 49 10.09 1.63 -1.77
CA GLY A 49 9.63 1.49 -0.40
C GLY A 49 8.40 0.63 -0.29
N ILE A 50 7.63 0.87 0.74
CA ILE A 50 6.50 0.02 1.10
C ILE A 50 5.20 0.73 0.75
N GLY A 51 4.28 -0.02 0.15
CA GLY A 51 2.94 0.46 -0.10
C GLY A 51 1.94 -0.39 0.65
N ILE A 52 0.89 0.23 1.14
CA ILE A 52 -0.18 -0.45 1.86
C ILE A 52 -1.49 -0.06 1.19
N MET A 53 -2.33 -1.03 0.90
CA MET A 53 -3.59 -0.73 0.25
C MET A 53 -4.63 -1.77 0.60
N LYS A 54 -5.88 -1.41 0.41
CA LYS A 54 -6.95 -2.36 0.64
C LYS A 54 -6.88 -3.44 -0.42
N GLN A 55 -7.23 -4.65 -0.01
CA GLN A 55 -7.14 -5.80 -0.89
C GLN A 55 -7.93 -5.58 -2.18
N GLU A 56 -9.05 -4.91 -2.07
CA GLU A 56 -9.92 -4.71 -3.23
C GLU A 56 -9.32 -3.74 -4.24
N SER A 57 -8.30 -2.97 -3.87
CA SER A 57 -7.67 -2.01 -4.77
C SER A 57 -6.41 -2.53 -5.43
N VAL A 58 -6.04 -3.76 -5.12
CA VAL A 58 -4.73 -4.27 -5.47
C VAL A 58 -4.52 -4.38 -6.97
N MET A 59 -5.52 -4.86 -7.69
CA MET A 59 -5.32 -5.11 -9.12
C MET A 59 -5.02 -3.84 -9.89
N GLY A 60 -5.73 -2.75 -9.55
CA GLY A 60 -5.47 -1.48 -10.22
C GLY A 60 -4.07 -0.98 -9.94
N PHE A 61 -3.66 -1.08 -8.69
CA PHE A 61 -2.33 -0.62 -8.31
C PHE A 61 -1.25 -1.42 -9.01
N ILE A 62 -1.42 -2.73 -9.07
CA ILE A 62 -0.41 -3.59 -9.68
C ILE A 62 -0.27 -3.28 -11.17
N LYS A 63 -1.37 -3.07 -11.85
CA LYS A 63 -1.30 -2.73 -13.26
C LYS A 63 -0.56 -1.44 -13.49
N ASP A 64 -0.79 -0.46 -12.61
CA ASP A 64 -0.22 0.87 -12.82
C ASP A 64 1.24 0.96 -12.39
N VAL A 65 1.61 0.24 -11.35
CA VAL A 65 2.93 0.43 -10.74
C VAL A 65 3.87 -0.71 -11.04
N PHE A 66 3.41 -1.95 -10.91
CA PHE A 66 4.29 -3.09 -11.07
C PHE A 66 4.22 -3.69 -12.47
N ALA A 67 3.24 -3.33 -13.23
CA ALA A 67 3.16 -3.71 -14.63
C ALA A 67 3.40 -5.19 -14.83
N ALA A 68 2.70 -6.00 -14.12
CA ALA A 68 2.73 -7.44 -14.31
C ALA A 68 3.99 -8.15 -13.80
N PRO A 69 5.19 -7.60 -13.85
CA PRO A 69 6.36 -8.38 -13.41
C PRO A 69 6.21 -8.98 -12.04
N LEU A 70 5.40 -8.39 -11.22
CA LEU A 70 5.22 -8.86 -9.86
C LEU A 70 4.64 -10.26 -9.82
N PHE A 71 3.75 -10.59 -10.73
CA PHE A 71 3.07 -11.87 -10.72
C PHE A 71 3.40 -12.73 -11.90
N ASN A 72 4.30 -12.30 -12.66
CA ASN A 72 4.61 -13.02 -13.89
C ASN A 72 5.45 -14.23 -13.64
N SER A 73 5.27 -13.97 -13.79
CA SER A 73 5.82 -14.56 -13.71
C SER A 73 6.31 -15.33 -13.97
N GLU A 74 6.10 -14.98 -13.88
CA GLU A 74 6.44 -15.42 -14.00
C GLU A 74 6.63 -16.11 -14.05
N GLY A 75 6.55 -15.96 -13.98
CA GLY A 75 6.58 -16.47 -13.82
C GLY A 75 6.67 -17.07 -13.74
N GLU A 76 6.38 -16.79 -13.57
CA GLU A 76 6.41 -17.23 -13.36
C GLU A 76 6.84 -17.96 -13.41
N GLU A 77 6.89 -17.71 -13.36
CA GLU A 77 7.28 -18.21 -13.22
C GLU A 77 7.65 -18.81 -12.98
N GLU A 78 7.64 -18.63 -12.72
CA GLU A 78 7.94 -19.09 -12.34
C GLU A 78 8.01 -19.77 -12.12
N GLY A 79 8.03 -19.96 -12.02
CA GLY A 79 7.96 -20.55 -11.60
C GLY A 79 8.19 -21.18 -11.55
N LYS A 80 8.06 -21.14 -11.36
CA LYS A 80 8.28 -21.56 -11.20
C LYS A 80 8.50 -21.97 -11.17
#